data_048858798846070e204b72c98220f88d
#
_entry.id   048858798846070e204b72c98220f88d
#
_cell.length_a   1.000
_cell.length_b   1.000
_cell.length_c   1.000
_cell.angle_alpha   90.00
_cell.angle_beta   90.00
_cell.angle_gamma   90.00
#
_symmetry.space_group_name_H-M   'P 1'
#
loop_
_entity.id
_entity.type
_entity.pdbx_description
1 polymer ?
#
loop_
_entity_poly.entity_id
_entity_poly.type
_entity_poly.pdbx_seq_one_letter_code
_entity_poly.pdbx_strand_id
1 'polypeptide(L)'
;MGVDLRKLDQLIAVAEEGSFTRAAARLHLSQQALSTSIRTLEREVGVPLLARDATGVTALPAGLALIEDAKVLHGLARSALLRARRIGRGEAETLRIGHTPAVTGEEVTALLRAVHADVADLRTEAYPRYPDVLVEELVRGDLELGLCRGIRPPHGLTRTTLDRHRLAIAVAADHPLATRAHLEPADLAAERIVVWGTPGRSGYTDLLLDLCRRAGFEPRAVRNPIQGTPPVTAVLGTRDVAFVTAEPGTAADGRVRVLELRPPAYAPLHALWNPHTSSEIRDEFLVVNGD
;
A
#
# COMPACT_ATOMS: atom_id res chain seq x y z
N MET A 1 30.19 -8.37 -15.74
CA MET A 1 29.02 -9.18 -16.14
C MET A 1 27.84 -8.23 -16.09
N GLY A 2 27.25 -7.88 -17.23
CA GLY A 2 26.11 -6.96 -17.29
C GLY A 2 24.83 -7.74 -17.50
N VAL A 3 23.82 -7.52 -16.66
CA VAL A 3 22.49 -8.11 -16.84
C VAL A 3 21.74 -7.26 -17.88
N ASP A 4 21.24 -7.87 -18.96
CA ASP A 4 20.37 -7.21 -19.93
C ASP A 4 18.95 -7.13 -19.38
N LEU A 5 18.47 -5.91 -19.08
CA LEU A 5 17.12 -5.66 -18.57
C LEU A 5 16.03 -6.27 -19.45
N ARG A 6 16.23 -6.36 -20.75
CA ARG A 6 15.27 -6.99 -21.68
C ARG A 6 15.08 -8.48 -21.39
N LYS A 7 16.15 -9.21 -20.96
CA LYS A 7 16.01 -10.61 -20.57
C LYS A 7 15.21 -10.76 -19.27
N LEU A 8 15.33 -9.78 -18.36
CA LEU A 8 14.53 -9.76 -17.14
C LEU A 8 13.05 -9.51 -17.46
N ASP A 9 12.72 -8.57 -18.36
CA ASP A 9 11.35 -8.38 -18.85
C ASP A 9 10.74 -9.66 -19.43
N GLN A 10 11.56 -10.39 -20.20
CA GLN A 10 11.15 -11.64 -20.81
C GLN A 10 10.89 -12.73 -19.77
N LEU A 11 11.72 -12.82 -18.72
CA LEU A 11 11.50 -13.74 -17.59
C LEU A 11 10.19 -13.41 -16.86
N ILE A 12 9.97 -12.14 -16.54
CA ILE A 12 8.74 -11.66 -15.89
C ILE A 12 7.52 -12.06 -16.75
N ALA A 13 7.55 -11.74 -18.04
CA ALA A 13 6.43 -12.03 -18.94
C ALA A 13 6.13 -13.54 -19.03
N VAL A 14 7.15 -14.40 -19.11
CA VAL A 14 6.95 -15.86 -19.16
C VAL A 14 6.35 -16.38 -17.85
N ALA A 15 6.79 -15.87 -16.71
CA ALA A 15 6.28 -16.26 -15.40
C ALA A 15 4.81 -15.82 -15.19
N GLU A 16 4.48 -14.59 -15.57
CA GLU A 16 3.11 -14.04 -15.47
C GLU A 16 2.12 -14.75 -16.40
N GLU A 17 2.53 -15.01 -17.64
CA GLU A 17 1.69 -15.70 -18.62
C GLU A 17 1.60 -17.21 -18.38
N GLY A 18 2.54 -17.80 -17.65
CA GLY A 18 2.66 -19.26 -17.49
C GLY A 18 2.80 -20.00 -18.83
N SER A 19 3.22 -19.31 -19.92
CA SER A 19 3.29 -19.84 -21.27
C SER A 19 4.27 -19.06 -22.14
N PHE A 20 5.24 -19.73 -22.73
CA PHE A 20 6.16 -19.10 -23.70
C PHE A 20 5.44 -18.52 -24.91
N THR A 21 4.38 -19.19 -25.39
CA THR A 21 3.62 -18.72 -26.57
C THR A 21 2.87 -17.45 -26.26
N ARG A 22 2.16 -17.36 -25.12
CA ARG A 22 1.45 -16.15 -24.70
C ARG A 22 2.43 -15.00 -24.41
N ALA A 23 3.50 -15.28 -23.68
CA ALA A 23 4.53 -14.29 -23.39
C ALA A 23 5.20 -13.75 -24.66
N ALA A 24 5.50 -14.60 -25.64
CA ALA A 24 6.07 -14.19 -26.92
C ALA A 24 5.11 -13.29 -27.69
N ALA A 25 3.82 -13.62 -27.74
CA ALA A 25 2.80 -12.78 -28.36
C ALA A 25 2.71 -11.40 -27.67
N ARG A 26 2.69 -11.36 -26.33
CA ARG A 26 2.67 -10.12 -25.52
C ARG A 26 3.89 -9.23 -25.80
N LEU A 27 5.06 -9.85 -25.97
CA LEU A 27 6.33 -9.13 -26.20
C LEU A 27 6.63 -8.87 -27.69
N HIS A 28 5.74 -9.27 -28.59
CA HIS A 28 5.95 -9.18 -30.05
C HIS A 28 7.22 -9.89 -30.52
N LEU A 29 7.52 -11.07 -29.95
CA LEU A 29 8.66 -11.93 -30.26
C LEU A 29 8.18 -13.27 -30.81
N SER A 30 9.09 -13.98 -31.51
CA SER A 30 8.86 -15.41 -31.78
C SER A 30 9.09 -16.23 -30.50
N GLN A 31 8.30 -17.30 -30.31
CA GLN A 31 8.48 -18.21 -29.17
C GLN A 31 9.87 -18.81 -29.11
N GLN A 32 10.49 -19.05 -30.28
CA GLN A 32 11.87 -19.58 -30.36
C GLN A 32 12.89 -18.55 -29.84
N ALA A 33 12.76 -17.27 -30.24
CA ALA A 33 13.65 -16.21 -29.77
C ALA A 33 13.53 -16.03 -28.26
N LEU A 34 12.31 -15.99 -27.72
CA LEU A 34 12.05 -15.89 -26.29
C LEU A 34 12.65 -17.09 -25.52
N SER A 35 12.43 -18.31 -26.01
CA SER A 35 13.00 -19.53 -25.37
C SER A 35 14.52 -19.52 -25.38
N THR A 36 15.14 -19.05 -26.46
CA THR A 36 16.61 -18.93 -26.56
C THR A 36 17.15 -17.88 -25.58
N SER A 37 16.46 -16.75 -25.45
CA SER A 37 16.84 -15.68 -24.52
C SER A 37 16.78 -16.14 -23.08
N ILE A 38 15.70 -16.82 -22.67
CA ILE A 38 15.56 -17.36 -21.30
C ILE A 38 16.66 -18.41 -21.02
N ARG A 39 16.93 -19.33 -21.94
CA ARG A 39 18.03 -20.29 -21.76
C ARG A 39 19.40 -19.61 -21.63
N THR A 40 19.59 -18.47 -22.32
CA THR A 40 20.81 -17.68 -22.17
C THR A 40 20.89 -17.04 -20.80
N LEU A 41 19.79 -16.49 -20.29
CA LEU A 41 19.70 -15.95 -18.93
C LEU A 41 19.99 -17.04 -17.87
N GLU A 42 19.39 -18.22 -18.00
CA GLU A 42 19.64 -19.35 -17.10
C GLU A 42 21.12 -19.78 -17.09
N ARG A 43 21.79 -19.77 -18.26
CA ARG A 43 23.23 -20.03 -18.34
C ARG A 43 24.08 -18.92 -17.70
N GLU A 44 23.68 -17.66 -17.83
CA GLU A 44 24.36 -16.52 -17.19
C GLU A 44 24.22 -16.56 -15.67
N VAL A 45 23.05 -16.97 -15.17
CA VAL A 45 22.77 -17.13 -13.73
C VAL A 45 23.37 -18.45 -13.20
N GLY A 46 23.49 -19.46 -14.03
CA GLY A 46 24.10 -20.77 -13.69
C GLY A 46 23.12 -21.78 -13.09
N VAL A 47 21.82 -21.42 -12.98
CA VAL A 47 20.75 -22.30 -12.46
C VAL A 47 19.48 -22.15 -13.29
N PRO A 48 18.59 -23.16 -13.34
CA PRO A 48 17.29 -23.03 -13.95
C PRO A 48 16.42 -22.04 -13.18
N LEU A 49 15.67 -21.21 -13.91
CA LEU A 49 14.78 -20.20 -13.37
C LEU A 49 13.30 -20.57 -13.52
N LEU A 50 12.99 -21.40 -14.53
CA LEU A 50 11.65 -21.84 -14.86
C LEU A 50 11.54 -23.35 -14.92
N ALA A 51 10.45 -23.90 -14.42
CA ALA A 51 10.04 -25.29 -14.66
C ALA A 51 8.99 -25.33 -15.77
N ARG A 52 8.98 -26.44 -16.53
CA ARG A 52 7.98 -26.72 -17.57
C ARG A 52 7.34 -28.07 -17.27
N ASP A 53 6.04 -28.08 -17.22
CA ASP A 53 5.27 -29.32 -17.07
C ASP A 53 4.05 -29.34 -18.00
N ALA A 54 3.22 -30.35 -17.87
CA ALA A 54 2.01 -30.49 -18.68
C ALA A 54 0.97 -29.38 -18.45
N THR A 55 1.05 -28.65 -17.33
CA THR A 55 0.13 -27.56 -16.95
C THR A 55 0.62 -26.19 -17.40
N GLY A 56 1.90 -26.06 -17.77
CA GLY A 56 2.47 -24.80 -18.25
C GLY A 56 3.90 -24.54 -17.79
N VAL A 57 4.16 -23.26 -17.52
CA VAL A 57 5.47 -22.77 -17.07
C VAL A 57 5.32 -22.11 -15.72
N THR A 58 6.13 -22.51 -14.75
CA THR A 58 6.16 -21.94 -13.40
C THR A 58 7.56 -21.43 -13.06
N ALA A 59 7.64 -20.34 -12.32
CA ALA A 59 8.94 -19.86 -11.82
C ALA A 59 9.44 -20.74 -10.66
N LEU A 60 10.68 -21.15 -10.74
CA LEU A 60 11.41 -21.80 -9.65
C LEU A 60 11.80 -20.79 -8.56
N PRO A 61 12.20 -21.21 -7.36
CA PRO A 61 12.59 -20.28 -6.29
C PRO A 61 13.63 -19.24 -6.72
N ALA A 62 14.67 -19.66 -7.48
CA ALA A 62 15.67 -18.75 -8.04
C ALA A 62 15.06 -17.78 -9.07
N GLY A 63 14.10 -18.25 -9.88
CA GLY A 63 13.36 -17.43 -10.82
C GLY A 63 12.49 -16.40 -10.12
N LEU A 64 11.78 -16.77 -9.05
CA LEU A 64 10.97 -15.85 -8.24
C LEU A 64 11.83 -14.75 -7.62
N ALA A 65 12.97 -15.10 -7.01
CA ALA A 65 13.89 -14.12 -6.45
C ALA A 65 14.40 -13.13 -7.52
N LEU A 66 14.82 -13.64 -8.68
CA LEU A 66 15.29 -12.79 -9.77
C LEU A 66 14.17 -11.91 -10.35
N ILE A 67 12.91 -12.37 -10.40
CA ILE A 67 11.74 -11.58 -10.83
C ILE A 67 11.48 -10.43 -9.85
N GLU A 68 11.56 -10.67 -8.54
CA GLU A 68 11.41 -9.62 -7.53
C GLU A 68 12.49 -8.53 -7.69
N ASP A 69 13.75 -8.91 -7.82
CA ASP A 69 14.86 -7.98 -8.09
C ASP A 69 14.67 -7.24 -9.43
N ALA A 70 14.25 -7.94 -10.48
CA ALA A 70 14.04 -7.37 -11.80
C ALA A 70 12.98 -6.27 -11.78
N LYS A 71 11.88 -6.44 -11.06
CA LYS A 71 10.83 -5.41 -10.92
C LYS A 71 11.40 -4.13 -10.28
N VAL A 72 12.23 -4.27 -9.25
CA VAL A 72 12.91 -3.13 -8.60
C VAL A 72 13.88 -2.43 -9.56
N LEU A 73 14.69 -3.19 -10.30
CA LEU A 73 15.64 -2.65 -11.29
C LEU A 73 14.92 -1.88 -12.41
N HIS A 74 13.80 -2.39 -12.91
CA HIS A 74 12.99 -1.69 -13.92
C HIS A 74 12.41 -0.39 -13.37
N GLY A 75 11.87 -0.40 -12.15
CA GLY A 75 11.37 0.80 -11.49
C GLY A 75 12.46 1.86 -11.32
N LEU A 76 13.66 1.46 -10.89
CA LEU A 76 14.81 2.33 -10.75
C LEU A 76 15.26 2.93 -12.09
N ALA A 77 15.38 2.10 -13.13
CA ALA A 77 15.76 2.55 -14.47
C ALA A 77 14.73 3.56 -15.02
N ARG A 78 13.44 3.28 -14.84
CA ARG A 78 12.35 4.18 -15.24
C ARG A 78 12.41 5.50 -14.48
N SER A 79 12.55 5.48 -13.16
CA SER A 79 12.66 6.67 -12.32
C SER A 79 13.86 7.53 -12.73
N ALA A 80 15.02 6.93 -13.00
CA ALA A 80 16.21 7.63 -13.46
C ALA A 80 15.99 8.33 -14.80
N LEU A 81 15.33 7.68 -15.77
CA LEU A 81 15.00 8.28 -17.06
C LEU A 81 14.00 9.43 -16.93
N LEU A 82 12.97 9.29 -16.10
CA LEU A 82 11.99 10.35 -15.85
C LEU A 82 12.66 11.56 -15.19
N ARG A 83 13.51 11.33 -14.18
CA ARG A 83 14.28 12.38 -13.53
C ARG A 83 15.20 13.11 -14.50
N ALA A 84 15.94 12.40 -15.34
CA ALA A 84 16.82 13.01 -16.34
C ALA A 84 16.04 13.88 -17.33
N ARG A 85 14.88 13.43 -17.80
CA ARG A 85 14.00 14.20 -18.70
C ARG A 85 13.47 15.45 -18.03
N ARG A 86 13.01 15.35 -16.78
CA ARG A 86 12.53 16.47 -15.97
C ARG A 86 13.59 17.55 -15.84
N ILE A 87 14.81 17.17 -15.41
CA ILE A 87 15.93 18.10 -15.25
C ILE A 87 16.27 18.75 -16.60
N GLY A 88 16.36 17.97 -17.68
CA GLY A 88 16.69 18.49 -19.00
C GLY A 88 15.65 19.47 -19.58
N ARG A 89 14.41 19.44 -19.08
CA ARG A 89 13.33 20.36 -19.45
C ARG A 89 13.16 21.53 -18.49
N GLY A 90 13.93 21.58 -17.39
CA GLY A 90 13.74 22.59 -16.36
C GLY A 90 12.40 22.50 -15.62
N GLU A 91 11.77 21.31 -15.62
CA GLU A 91 10.48 21.09 -14.96
C GLU A 91 10.68 20.91 -13.45
N ALA A 92 9.79 21.51 -12.63
CA ALA A 92 9.76 21.30 -11.20
C ALA A 92 9.44 19.84 -10.87
N GLU A 93 9.91 19.36 -9.73
CA GLU A 93 9.56 18.03 -9.23
C GLU A 93 8.12 18.01 -8.72
N THR A 94 7.43 16.89 -8.98
CA THR A 94 6.09 16.63 -8.43
C THR A 94 6.19 15.43 -7.52
N LEU A 95 5.76 15.59 -6.27
CA LEU A 95 5.64 14.48 -5.31
C LEU A 95 4.31 13.75 -5.56
N ARG A 96 4.37 12.58 -6.16
CA ARG A 96 3.20 11.72 -6.38
C ARG A 96 3.06 10.77 -5.21
N ILE A 97 1.96 10.92 -4.48
CA ILE A 97 1.66 10.17 -3.26
C ILE A 97 0.50 9.22 -3.53
N GLY A 98 0.70 7.93 -3.26
CA GLY A 98 -0.42 6.99 -3.11
C GLY A 98 -0.83 6.90 -1.64
N HIS A 99 -2.11 6.78 -1.35
CA HIS A 99 -2.54 6.51 0.03
C HIS A 99 -3.61 5.42 0.07
N THR A 100 -3.53 4.55 1.09
CA THR A 100 -4.56 3.51 1.27
C THR A 100 -5.83 4.10 1.86
N PRO A 101 -7.00 3.43 1.71
CA PRO A 101 -8.26 3.87 2.34
C PRO A 101 -8.20 3.97 3.88
N ALA A 102 -7.18 3.40 4.51
CA ALA A 102 -6.92 3.54 5.94
C ALA A 102 -6.29 4.89 6.32
N VAL A 103 -5.90 5.70 5.33
CA VAL A 103 -5.34 7.05 5.50
C VAL A 103 -6.33 8.03 4.85
N THR A 104 -6.89 8.92 5.65
CA THR A 104 -7.92 9.86 5.17
C THR A 104 -7.30 11.00 4.36
N GLY A 105 -8.11 11.65 3.52
CA GLY A 105 -7.68 12.84 2.79
C GLY A 105 -7.30 14.00 3.72
N GLU A 106 -7.91 14.08 4.91
CA GLU A 106 -7.58 15.07 5.94
C GLU A 106 -6.16 14.83 6.49
N GLU A 107 -5.81 13.58 6.78
CA GLU A 107 -4.46 13.20 7.22
C GLU A 107 -3.42 13.51 6.14
N VAL A 108 -3.70 13.19 4.87
CA VAL A 108 -2.83 13.54 3.74
C VAL A 108 -2.64 15.06 3.65
N THR A 109 -3.73 15.82 3.77
CA THR A 109 -3.69 17.29 3.71
C THR A 109 -2.89 17.88 4.87
N ALA A 110 -3.00 17.31 6.08
CA ALA A 110 -2.25 17.76 7.24
C ALA A 110 -0.73 17.57 7.04
N LEU A 111 -0.31 16.41 6.55
CA LEU A 111 1.09 16.12 6.23
C LEU A 111 1.63 17.06 5.15
N LEU A 112 0.85 17.31 4.10
CA LEU A 112 1.25 18.21 3.01
C LEU A 112 1.37 19.67 3.47
N ARG A 113 0.50 20.12 4.38
CA ARG A 113 0.60 21.48 4.93
C ARG A 113 1.91 21.73 5.67
N ALA A 114 2.39 20.73 6.42
CA ALA A 114 3.67 20.83 7.10
C ALA A 114 4.82 21.07 6.10
N VAL A 115 4.83 20.31 5.01
CA VAL A 115 5.87 20.43 3.97
C VAL A 115 5.74 21.74 3.16
N HIS A 116 4.50 22.18 2.84
CA HIS A 116 4.30 23.45 2.10
C HIS A 116 4.75 24.68 2.88
N ALA A 117 4.87 24.59 4.20
CA ALA A 117 5.40 25.69 5.01
C ALA A 117 6.91 25.89 4.79
N ASP A 118 7.64 24.81 4.47
CA ASP A 118 9.09 24.79 4.36
C ASP A 118 9.58 24.80 2.90
N VAL A 119 8.76 24.28 1.97
CA VAL A 119 9.12 24.13 0.54
C VAL A 119 8.24 25.03 -0.32
N ALA A 120 8.83 26.15 -0.81
CA ALA A 120 8.16 26.99 -1.81
C ALA A 120 7.98 26.22 -3.12
N ASP A 121 6.84 26.41 -3.80
CA ASP A 121 6.50 25.80 -5.10
C ASP A 121 6.40 24.24 -5.11
N LEU A 122 6.13 23.63 -3.96
CA LEU A 122 5.89 22.20 -3.86
C LEU A 122 4.69 21.77 -4.73
N ARG A 123 4.94 20.96 -5.75
CA ARG A 123 3.89 20.32 -6.55
C ARG A 123 3.61 18.94 -5.98
N THR A 124 2.35 18.70 -5.63
CA THR A 124 1.93 17.42 -5.07
C THR A 124 0.70 16.89 -5.78
N GLU A 125 0.66 15.58 -5.96
CA GLU A 125 -0.49 14.84 -6.44
C GLU A 125 -0.74 13.67 -5.50
N ALA A 126 -1.97 13.49 -5.01
CA ALA A 126 -2.31 12.41 -4.11
C ALA A 126 -3.43 11.54 -4.68
N TYR A 127 -3.24 10.22 -4.64
CA TYR A 127 -4.13 9.25 -5.24
C TYR A 127 -4.54 8.18 -4.23
N PRO A 128 -5.84 7.86 -4.09
CA PRO A 128 -6.26 6.70 -3.34
C PRO A 128 -5.84 5.42 -4.07
N ARG A 129 -5.20 4.49 -3.35
CA ARG A 129 -4.70 3.22 -3.87
C ARG A 129 -4.97 2.09 -2.90
N TYR A 130 -5.41 0.95 -3.40
CA TYR A 130 -5.43 -0.26 -2.60
C TYR A 130 -4.01 -0.77 -2.35
N PRO A 131 -3.77 -1.53 -1.26
CA PRO A 131 -2.43 -1.93 -0.84
C PRO A 131 -1.58 -2.57 -1.94
N ASP A 132 -2.16 -3.48 -2.73
CA ASP A 132 -1.44 -4.19 -3.79
C ASP A 132 -1.02 -3.23 -4.92
N VAL A 133 -1.93 -2.34 -5.33
CA VAL A 133 -1.66 -1.33 -6.37
C VAL A 133 -0.65 -0.30 -5.88
N LEU A 134 -0.76 0.13 -4.61
CA LEU A 134 0.19 1.05 -3.99
C LEU A 134 1.62 0.50 -4.04
N VAL A 135 1.79 -0.76 -3.63
CA VAL A 135 3.09 -1.43 -3.65
C VAL A 135 3.62 -1.55 -5.08
N GLU A 136 2.77 -1.96 -6.02
CA GLU A 136 3.15 -2.11 -7.43
C GLU A 136 3.61 -0.78 -8.06
N GLU A 137 2.86 0.30 -7.86
CA GLU A 137 3.19 1.63 -8.38
C GLU A 137 4.48 2.20 -7.76
N LEU A 138 4.74 1.96 -6.46
CA LEU A 138 5.99 2.33 -5.79
C LEU A 138 7.19 1.54 -6.36
N VAL A 139 7.05 0.24 -6.54
CA VAL A 139 8.10 -0.60 -7.12
C VAL A 139 8.40 -0.19 -8.56
N ARG A 140 7.38 0.16 -9.34
CA ARG A 140 7.52 0.64 -10.72
C ARG A 140 8.06 2.07 -10.85
N GLY A 141 8.10 2.84 -9.74
CA GLY A 141 8.48 4.24 -9.75
C GLY A 141 7.41 5.16 -10.37
N ASP A 142 6.15 4.76 -10.34
CA ASP A 142 4.99 5.60 -10.73
C ASP A 142 4.61 6.56 -9.61
N LEU A 143 4.91 6.19 -8.36
CA LEU A 143 4.76 6.99 -7.16
C LEU A 143 6.12 7.12 -6.45
N GLU A 144 6.36 8.29 -5.84
CA GLU A 144 7.52 8.54 -4.99
C GLU A 144 7.28 8.09 -3.55
N LEU A 145 6.02 8.17 -3.09
CA LEU A 145 5.66 7.95 -1.69
C LEU A 145 4.32 7.22 -1.56
N GLY A 146 4.24 6.31 -0.61
CA GLY A 146 3.00 5.64 -0.22
C GLY A 146 2.66 5.91 1.24
N LEU A 147 1.45 6.36 1.54
CA LEU A 147 0.95 6.52 2.90
C LEU A 147 0.01 5.35 3.24
N CYS A 148 0.32 4.64 4.29
CA CYS A 148 -0.40 3.41 4.62
C CYS A 148 -0.36 3.06 6.10
N ARG A 149 -1.21 2.10 6.50
CA ARG A 149 -1.18 1.45 7.80
C ARG A 149 -1.05 -0.06 7.62
N GLY A 150 -0.18 -0.67 8.41
CA GLY A 150 -0.07 -2.13 8.50
C GLY A 150 0.53 -2.85 7.28
N ILE A 151 1.01 -2.14 6.25
CA ILE A 151 1.72 -2.76 5.14
C ILE A 151 3.14 -3.12 5.59
N ARG A 152 3.53 -4.38 5.44
CA ARG A 152 4.94 -4.79 5.52
C ARG A 152 5.60 -4.47 4.19
N PRO A 153 6.71 -3.70 4.18
CA PRO A 153 7.38 -3.39 2.93
C PRO A 153 7.86 -4.70 2.27
N PRO A 154 7.47 -4.96 1.02
CA PRO A 154 8.05 -6.06 0.26
C PRO A 154 9.47 -5.72 -0.15
N HIS A 155 10.14 -6.68 -0.79
CA HIS A 155 11.47 -6.48 -1.36
C HIS A 155 11.54 -5.22 -2.23
N GLY A 156 12.60 -4.43 -2.10
CA GLY A 156 12.82 -3.17 -2.83
C GLY A 156 12.11 -1.94 -2.27
N LEU A 157 11.27 -2.09 -1.25
CA LEU A 157 10.65 -0.96 -0.56
C LEU A 157 11.13 -0.87 0.90
N THR A 158 11.13 0.33 1.43
CA THR A 158 11.36 0.59 2.85
C THR A 158 10.22 1.41 3.43
N ARG A 159 10.14 1.48 4.75
CA ARG A 159 9.14 2.29 5.45
C ARG A 159 9.72 2.99 6.67
N THR A 160 9.11 4.12 7.02
CA THR A 160 9.24 4.75 8.34
C THR A 160 7.86 4.99 8.95
N THR A 161 7.81 5.17 10.27
CA THR A 161 6.60 5.64 10.95
C THR A 161 6.63 7.16 10.94
N LEU A 162 5.57 7.79 10.45
CA LEU A 162 5.40 9.25 10.47
C LEU A 162 4.72 9.70 11.77
N ASP A 163 3.70 8.91 12.21
CA ASP A 163 2.90 9.26 13.37
C ASP A 163 2.17 8.03 13.93
N ARG A 164 1.56 8.17 15.10
CA ARG A 164 0.71 7.17 15.76
C ARG A 164 -0.62 7.79 16.13
N HIS A 165 -1.63 7.61 15.28
CA HIS A 165 -2.94 8.17 15.52
C HIS A 165 -3.72 7.34 16.53
N ARG A 166 -4.35 8.03 17.49
CA ARG A 166 -5.23 7.40 18.45
C ARG A 166 -6.45 6.82 17.76
N LEU A 167 -6.81 5.59 18.12
CA LEU A 167 -8.02 4.95 17.63
C LEU A 167 -9.21 5.32 18.50
N ALA A 168 -10.32 5.58 17.84
CA ALA A 168 -11.64 5.76 18.41
C ALA A 168 -12.64 4.82 17.71
N ILE A 169 -13.86 4.75 18.21
CA ILE A 169 -14.93 3.92 17.65
C ILE A 169 -16.04 4.81 17.09
N ALA A 170 -16.34 4.68 15.82
CA ALA A 170 -17.51 5.29 15.20
C ALA A 170 -18.70 4.34 15.27
N VAL A 171 -19.86 4.88 15.61
CA VAL A 171 -21.16 4.22 15.64
C VAL A 171 -22.24 5.15 15.12
N ALA A 172 -23.34 4.63 14.58
CA ALA A 172 -24.50 5.44 14.25
C ALA A 172 -25.04 6.13 15.51
N ALA A 173 -25.64 7.33 15.38
CA ALA A 173 -26.10 8.12 16.53
C ALA A 173 -27.23 7.42 17.34
N ASP A 174 -27.97 6.52 16.72
CA ASP A 174 -29.03 5.69 17.30
C ASP A 174 -28.52 4.33 17.80
N HIS A 175 -27.22 4.06 17.73
CA HIS A 175 -26.62 2.82 18.22
C HIS A 175 -26.63 2.79 19.75
N PRO A 176 -26.87 1.63 20.39
CA PRO A 176 -26.88 1.52 21.86
C PRO A 176 -25.62 2.05 22.54
N LEU A 177 -24.46 1.85 21.90
CA LEU A 177 -23.18 2.34 22.40
C LEU A 177 -23.01 3.86 22.30
N ALA A 178 -23.82 4.57 21.50
CA ALA A 178 -23.69 6.02 21.28
C ALA A 178 -23.92 6.86 22.55
N THR A 179 -24.58 6.30 23.56
CA THR A 179 -24.85 6.97 24.86
C THR A 179 -23.69 6.88 25.84
N ARG A 180 -22.69 6.07 25.54
CA ARG A 180 -21.52 5.88 26.40
C ARG A 180 -20.58 7.09 26.30
N ALA A 181 -19.89 7.40 27.40
CA ALA A 181 -18.88 8.46 27.41
C ALA A 181 -17.56 7.99 26.74
N HIS A 182 -17.23 6.73 26.88
CA HIS A 182 -16.09 6.04 26.26
C HIS A 182 -16.42 4.55 26.11
N LEU A 183 -15.62 3.83 25.37
CA LEU A 183 -15.71 2.39 25.20
C LEU A 183 -14.42 1.71 25.64
N GLU A 184 -14.54 0.53 26.19
CA GLU A 184 -13.44 -0.41 26.31
C GLU A 184 -13.45 -1.37 25.10
N PRO A 185 -12.30 -1.93 24.69
CA PRO A 185 -12.30 -2.92 23.59
C PRO A 185 -13.26 -4.08 23.82
N ALA A 186 -13.46 -4.51 25.06
CA ALA A 186 -14.39 -5.58 25.42
C ALA A 186 -15.87 -5.24 25.15
N ASP A 187 -16.25 -3.97 25.15
CA ASP A 187 -17.62 -3.54 24.81
C ASP A 187 -18.00 -3.89 23.37
N LEU A 188 -17.00 -4.14 22.51
CA LEU A 188 -17.20 -4.49 21.11
C LEU A 188 -17.46 -5.99 20.89
N ALA A 189 -17.46 -6.83 21.92
CA ALA A 189 -17.54 -8.28 21.78
C ALA A 189 -18.83 -8.79 21.13
N ALA A 190 -19.94 -8.05 21.29
CA ALA A 190 -21.21 -8.38 20.68
C ALA A 190 -21.41 -7.73 19.29
N GLU A 191 -20.53 -6.80 18.91
CA GLU A 191 -20.70 -5.97 17.73
C GLU A 191 -20.07 -6.56 16.47
N ARG A 192 -20.52 -6.11 15.30
CA ARG A 192 -19.85 -6.38 14.03
C ARG A 192 -18.92 -5.21 13.71
N ILE A 193 -17.68 -5.51 13.39
CA ILE A 193 -16.64 -4.53 13.14
C ILE A 193 -16.44 -4.37 11.64
N VAL A 194 -16.69 -3.16 11.13
CA VAL A 194 -16.47 -2.84 9.71
C VAL A 194 -14.97 -2.75 9.45
N VAL A 195 -14.51 -3.47 8.44
CA VAL A 195 -13.12 -3.48 7.97
C VAL A 195 -13.07 -3.24 6.47
N TRP A 196 -11.93 -2.75 5.95
CA TRP A 196 -11.76 -2.47 4.51
C TRP A 196 -10.99 -3.56 3.78
N GLY A 197 -10.05 -4.20 4.46
CA GLY A 197 -9.27 -5.30 3.93
C GLY A 197 -9.78 -6.66 4.37
N THR A 198 -9.42 -7.70 3.62
CA THR A 198 -9.71 -9.08 4.02
C THR A 198 -8.82 -9.46 5.20
N PRO A 199 -9.37 -10.01 6.30
CA PRO A 199 -8.58 -10.57 7.40
C PRO A 199 -7.54 -11.59 6.88
N GLY A 200 -6.33 -11.54 7.43
CA GLY A 200 -5.19 -12.35 7.00
C GLY A 200 -4.50 -11.87 5.71
N ARG A 201 -5.07 -10.85 5.02
CA ARG A 201 -4.49 -10.26 3.80
C ARG A 201 -4.28 -8.74 3.90
N SER A 202 -4.71 -8.13 4.99
CA SER A 202 -4.59 -6.69 5.25
C SER A 202 -4.02 -6.48 6.63
N GLY A 203 -2.76 -6.06 6.70
CA GLY A 203 -2.09 -5.84 7.98
C GLY A 203 -2.77 -4.78 8.86
N TYR A 204 -3.47 -3.79 8.26
CA TYR A 204 -4.27 -2.84 9.05
C TYR A 204 -5.53 -3.50 9.63
N THR A 205 -6.26 -4.27 8.84
CA THR A 205 -7.39 -5.05 9.34
C THR A 205 -6.96 -6.00 10.46
N ASP A 206 -5.86 -6.72 10.25
CA ASP A 206 -5.32 -7.65 11.24
C ASP A 206 -4.92 -6.95 12.54
N LEU A 207 -4.30 -5.76 12.44
CA LEU A 207 -3.98 -4.93 13.61
C LEU A 207 -5.23 -4.57 14.42
N LEU A 208 -6.33 -4.15 13.76
CA LEU A 208 -7.59 -3.81 14.43
C LEU A 208 -8.24 -5.02 15.08
N LEU A 209 -8.28 -6.16 14.38
CA LEU A 209 -8.86 -7.39 14.92
C LEU A 209 -8.01 -7.96 16.06
N ASP A 210 -6.70 -7.80 16.02
CA ASP A 210 -5.81 -8.22 17.10
C ASP A 210 -5.99 -7.37 18.39
N LEU A 211 -6.42 -6.11 18.28
CA LEU A 211 -6.84 -5.33 19.45
C LEU A 211 -8.02 -6.01 20.18
N CYS A 212 -8.99 -6.50 19.43
CA CYS A 212 -10.14 -7.22 19.96
C CYS A 212 -9.74 -8.56 20.60
N ARG A 213 -8.88 -9.33 19.92
CA ARG A 213 -8.38 -10.62 20.45
C ARG A 213 -7.61 -10.43 21.77
N ARG A 214 -6.79 -9.37 21.85
CA ARG A 214 -6.11 -9.02 23.12
C ARG A 214 -7.07 -8.60 24.23
N ALA A 215 -8.27 -8.11 23.87
CA ALA A 215 -9.34 -7.84 24.85
C ALA A 215 -10.16 -9.07 25.23
N GLY A 216 -9.78 -10.26 24.75
CA GLY A 216 -10.34 -11.55 25.17
C GLY A 216 -11.52 -12.06 24.34
N PHE A 217 -11.78 -11.54 23.13
CA PHE A 217 -12.85 -12.02 22.26
C PHE A 217 -12.43 -12.14 20.81
N GLU A 218 -13.08 -13.04 20.06
CA GLU A 218 -12.92 -13.17 18.61
C GLU A 218 -13.87 -12.19 17.91
N PRO A 219 -13.35 -11.22 17.15
CA PRO A 219 -14.16 -10.18 16.52
C PRO A 219 -14.96 -10.68 15.31
N ARG A 220 -16.19 -10.19 15.16
CA ARG A 220 -17.03 -10.43 13.99
C ARG A 220 -16.75 -9.35 12.95
N ALA A 221 -15.82 -9.61 12.04
CA ALA A 221 -15.49 -8.67 10.99
C ALA A 221 -16.47 -8.73 9.82
N VAL A 222 -16.89 -7.58 9.34
CA VAL A 222 -17.66 -7.39 8.10
C VAL A 222 -16.92 -6.46 7.17
N ARG A 223 -16.71 -6.89 5.93
CA ARG A 223 -16.07 -6.04 4.93
C ARG A 223 -17.03 -4.95 4.46
N ASN A 224 -16.56 -3.69 4.47
CA ASN A 224 -17.33 -2.59 3.90
C ASN A 224 -17.65 -2.86 2.41
N PRO A 225 -18.93 -2.94 2.02
CA PRO A 225 -19.32 -3.19 0.63
C PRO A 225 -19.08 -1.95 -0.28
N ILE A 226 -19.00 -0.75 0.30
CA ILE A 226 -18.86 0.50 -0.45
C ILE A 226 -17.39 0.92 -0.40
N GLN A 227 -16.72 0.79 -1.53
CA GLN A 227 -15.33 1.22 -1.68
C GLN A 227 -15.22 2.75 -1.61
N GLY A 228 -14.13 3.26 -1.00
CA GLY A 228 -13.89 4.69 -0.88
C GLY A 228 -14.71 5.40 0.20
N THR A 229 -15.62 4.70 0.91
CA THR A 229 -16.34 5.29 2.04
C THR A 229 -15.36 5.60 3.18
N PRO A 230 -15.36 6.85 3.70
CA PRO A 230 -14.58 7.17 4.88
C PRO A 230 -14.98 6.31 6.08
N PRO A 231 -14.04 5.87 6.93
CA PRO A 231 -14.34 5.02 8.06
C PRO A 231 -15.43 5.54 8.99
N VAL A 232 -15.46 6.84 9.24
CA VAL A 232 -16.45 7.50 10.11
C VAL A 232 -17.88 7.32 9.59
N THR A 233 -18.08 7.39 8.26
CA THR A 233 -19.43 7.32 7.67
C THR A 233 -19.85 5.90 7.28
N ALA A 234 -18.97 4.93 7.36
CA ALA A 234 -19.26 3.54 7.01
C ALA A 234 -20.31 2.88 7.90
N VAL A 235 -20.56 3.44 9.08
CA VAL A 235 -21.55 2.95 10.07
C VAL A 235 -22.95 3.49 9.83
N LEU A 236 -23.14 4.45 8.92
CA LEU A 236 -24.44 5.05 8.66
C LEU A 236 -25.45 4.02 8.13
N GLY A 237 -26.64 4.00 8.72
CA GLY A 237 -27.70 3.08 8.36
C GLY A 237 -27.43 1.60 8.72
N THR A 238 -26.44 1.34 9.57
CA THR A 238 -26.11 0.00 10.06
C THR A 238 -26.10 -0.01 11.60
N ARG A 239 -25.98 -1.23 12.16
CA ARG A 239 -25.66 -1.44 13.58
C ARG A 239 -24.22 -1.91 13.78
N ASP A 240 -23.37 -1.63 12.81
CA ASP A 240 -21.98 -2.03 12.87
C ASP A 240 -21.15 -0.90 13.53
N VAL A 241 -19.96 -1.25 13.98
CA VAL A 241 -19.00 -0.31 14.56
C VAL A 241 -17.75 -0.25 13.68
N ALA A 242 -17.04 0.88 13.69
CA ALA A 242 -15.79 1.03 12.95
C ALA A 242 -14.69 1.65 13.82
N PHE A 243 -13.47 1.11 13.73
CA PHE A 243 -12.29 1.80 14.22
C PHE A 243 -11.97 2.98 13.30
N VAL A 244 -11.75 4.14 13.89
CA VAL A 244 -11.44 5.40 13.18
C VAL A 244 -10.29 6.13 13.86
N THR A 245 -9.65 7.04 13.12
CA THR A 245 -8.63 7.96 13.65
C THR A 245 -9.19 9.37 13.89
N ALA A 246 -10.50 9.54 13.68
CA ALA A 246 -11.19 10.81 13.93
C ALA A 246 -11.29 11.11 15.43
N GLU A 247 -11.27 12.38 15.78
CA GLU A 247 -11.47 12.86 17.15
C GLU A 247 -12.83 12.46 17.73
N PRO A 248 -12.89 12.13 19.03
CA PRO A 248 -14.15 11.86 19.70
C PRO A 248 -15.12 13.04 19.62
N GLY A 249 -16.40 12.75 19.35
CA GLY A 249 -17.41 13.78 19.17
C GLY A 249 -18.57 13.35 18.27
N THR A 250 -19.17 14.29 17.57
CA THR A 250 -20.21 14.06 16.58
C THR A 250 -19.67 14.31 15.17
N ALA A 251 -20.06 13.46 14.22
CA ALA A 251 -19.69 13.56 12.82
C ALA A 251 -20.91 13.34 11.92
N ALA A 252 -20.75 13.60 10.61
CA ALA A 252 -21.79 13.39 9.61
C ALA A 252 -23.14 14.08 9.98
N ASP A 253 -23.09 15.37 10.30
CA ASP A 253 -24.24 16.20 10.72
C ASP A 253 -24.99 15.61 11.93
N GLY A 254 -24.25 15.09 12.91
CA GLY A 254 -24.81 14.53 14.14
C GLY A 254 -25.32 13.09 14.01
N ARG A 255 -25.22 12.46 12.81
CA ARG A 255 -25.68 11.09 12.56
C ARG A 255 -24.70 10.00 13.00
N VAL A 256 -23.46 10.38 13.32
CA VAL A 256 -22.42 9.48 13.81
C VAL A 256 -21.88 10.02 15.13
N ARG A 257 -21.64 9.10 16.08
CA ARG A 257 -20.87 9.34 17.29
C ARG A 257 -19.51 8.70 17.16
N VAL A 258 -18.46 9.45 17.46
CA VAL A 258 -17.10 8.96 17.59
C VAL A 258 -16.80 8.92 19.09
N LEU A 259 -16.49 7.73 19.60
CA LEU A 259 -16.32 7.46 21.02
C LEU A 259 -14.85 7.15 21.30
N GLU A 260 -14.36 7.72 22.40
CA GLU A 260 -13.01 7.45 22.88
C GLU A 260 -12.85 5.96 23.26
N LEU A 261 -11.72 5.37 22.89
CA LEU A 261 -11.36 4.01 23.31
C LEU A 261 -10.44 4.07 24.53
N ARG A 262 -10.76 3.31 25.58
CA ARG A 262 -9.98 3.18 26.81
C ARG A 262 -9.72 1.71 27.16
N PRO A 263 -8.47 1.29 27.48
CA PRO A 263 -7.26 2.10 27.36
C PRO A 263 -7.00 2.57 25.92
N PRO A 264 -6.22 3.65 25.72
CA PRO A 264 -5.96 4.17 24.38
C PRO A 264 -5.21 3.15 23.55
N ALA A 265 -5.66 2.99 22.29
CA ALA A 265 -4.99 2.19 21.27
C ALA A 265 -4.57 3.10 20.11
N TYR A 266 -3.51 2.73 19.40
CA TYR A 266 -2.92 3.55 18.37
C TYR A 266 -2.73 2.75 17.08
N ALA A 267 -2.94 3.41 15.95
CA ALA A 267 -2.60 2.91 14.63
C ALA A 267 -1.43 3.72 14.06
N PRO A 268 -0.30 3.08 13.75
CA PRO A 268 0.82 3.78 13.17
C PRO A 268 0.49 4.21 11.73
N LEU A 269 0.86 5.43 11.37
CA LEU A 269 0.89 5.91 10.00
C LEU A 269 2.30 5.75 9.45
N HIS A 270 2.41 5.08 8.31
CA HIS A 270 3.69 4.80 7.68
C HIS A 270 3.81 5.50 6.33
N ALA A 271 5.01 6.01 6.06
CA ALA A 271 5.49 6.28 4.71
C ALA A 271 6.19 5.03 4.16
N LEU A 272 5.95 4.73 2.90
CA LEU A 272 6.52 3.60 2.15
C LEU A 272 7.11 4.13 0.85
N TRP A 273 8.36 3.77 0.51
CA TRP A 273 9.02 4.23 -0.72
C TRP A 273 10.12 3.28 -1.18
N ASN A 274 10.58 3.48 -2.41
CA ASN A 274 11.76 2.78 -2.92
C ASN A 274 13.03 3.56 -2.51
N PRO A 275 13.90 3.02 -1.63
CA PRO A 275 15.08 3.73 -1.11
C PRO A 275 16.17 3.95 -2.17
N HIS A 276 16.09 3.27 -3.32
CA HIS A 276 17.07 3.38 -4.40
C HIS A 276 16.72 4.46 -5.42
N THR A 277 15.49 5.04 -5.38
CA THR A 277 15.12 6.17 -6.21
C THR A 277 15.51 7.49 -5.54
N SER A 278 15.90 8.50 -6.35
CA SER A 278 16.22 9.83 -5.86
C SER A 278 15.03 10.76 -6.05
N SER A 279 14.56 11.38 -4.98
CA SER A 279 13.54 12.42 -4.97
C SER A 279 13.81 13.36 -3.81
N GLU A 280 14.21 14.61 -4.12
CA GLU A 280 14.53 15.61 -3.11
C GLU A 280 13.27 15.98 -2.30
N ILE A 281 12.15 16.15 -2.99
CA ILE A 281 10.88 16.50 -2.36
C ILE A 281 10.38 15.39 -1.43
N ARG A 282 10.52 14.11 -1.83
CA ARG A 282 10.18 12.99 -0.95
C ARG A 282 11.04 12.98 0.30
N ASP A 283 12.35 13.18 0.12
CA ASP A 283 13.30 13.13 1.23
C ASP A 283 13.00 14.27 2.22
N GLU A 284 12.65 15.46 1.72
CA GLU A 284 12.22 16.59 2.54
C GLU A 284 10.88 16.34 3.23
N PHE A 285 9.90 15.73 2.52
CA PHE A 285 8.64 15.29 3.13
C PHE A 285 8.88 14.35 4.31
N LEU A 286 9.83 13.42 4.18
CA LEU A 286 10.17 12.46 5.23
C LEU A 286 10.88 13.13 6.41
N VAL A 287 11.70 14.16 6.17
CA VAL A 287 12.36 14.93 7.24
C VAL A 287 11.34 15.75 8.02
N VAL A 288 10.43 16.43 7.35
CA VAL A 288 9.42 17.31 7.99
C VAL A 288 8.38 16.50 8.78
N ASN A 289 7.98 15.32 8.31
CA ASN A 289 6.94 14.51 8.91
C ASN A 289 7.46 13.26 9.63
N GLY A 290 8.75 13.01 9.66
CA GLY A 290 9.35 11.88 10.36
C GLY A 290 9.71 12.23 11.80
N ASP A 291 9.54 11.28 12.74
CA ASP A 291 10.04 11.37 14.12
C ASP A 291 11.57 11.32 14.17
#